data_281cf2d90322197fd4fe92b8e4e7536a
#
_entry.id   281cf2d90322197fd4fe92b8e4e7536a
#
_cell.length_a   1.000
_cell.length_b   1.000
_cell.length_c   1.000
_cell.angle_alpha   90.00
_cell.angle_beta   90.00
_cell.angle_gamma   90.00
#
_symmetry.space_group_name_H-M   'P 1'
#
loop_
_entity.id
_entity.type
_entity.pdbx_description
1 polymer ?
#
loop_
_entity_poly.entity_id
_entity_poly.type
_entity_poly.pdbx_seq_one_letter_code
_entity_poly.pdbx_strand_id
1 'polypeptide(L)'
;MKINIHAGHTSQKGAACGACGIVKESIEDRKIANEVIRILKERGHTVYKCTCEGDSARDNLKKIVTKCNKHEVDLDVSIHLNCYNSHAHGSEVLIYKKDSKAKKTAKNICSKLHSLGFTDRGVKIRPDLYVLHWTNAPALLIETFFCDNPEDVTLYKELGYKKIALAIANGIAPEK
;
A
#
# COMPACT_ATOMS: atom_id res chain seq x y z
N MET A 1 -6.31 -16.75 -4.31
CA MET A 1 -4.93 -16.24 -4.31
C MET A 1 -4.36 -16.33 -2.91
N LYS A 2 -3.03 -16.47 -2.80
CA LYS A 2 -2.27 -16.26 -1.58
C LYS A 2 -1.58 -14.90 -1.65
N ILE A 3 -1.69 -14.06 -0.64
CA ILE A 3 -1.27 -12.66 -0.71
C ILE A 3 -0.62 -12.27 0.61
N ASN A 4 0.57 -11.65 0.54
CA ASN A 4 1.13 -10.92 1.67
C ASN A 4 0.65 -9.47 1.62
N ILE A 5 0.25 -8.92 2.77
CA ILE A 5 -0.12 -7.50 2.90
C ILE A 5 0.54 -6.91 4.14
N HIS A 6 1.11 -5.74 3.96
CA HIS A 6 1.66 -4.96 5.07
C HIS A 6 1.41 -3.47 4.88
N ALA A 7 1.25 -2.77 5.99
CA ALA A 7 1.42 -1.33 6.05
C ALA A 7 2.92 -1.01 6.08
N GLY A 8 3.29 0.13 5.54
CA GLY A 8 4.66 0.64 5.66
C GLY A 8 5.01 1.08 7.08
N HIS A 9 6.26 1.41 7.28
CA HIS A 9 6.75 2.08 8.48
C HIS A 9 6.46 1.39 9.83
N THR A 10 6.93 2.00 10.92
CA THR A 10 6.58 1.58 12.27
C THR A 10 5.41 2.40 12.81
N SER A 11 4.69 1.88 13.80
CA SER A 11 3.63 2.64 14.49
C SER A 11 4.17 3.59 15.56
N GLN A 12 5.45 3.48 15.90
CA GLN A 12 6.08 4.26 16.97
C GLN A 12 6.40 5.68 16.50
N LYS A 13 6.47 6.61 17.47
CA LYS A 13 6.92 7.96 17.22
C LYS A 13 8.43 7.96 16.91
N GLY A 14 8.84 8.60 15.81
CA GLY A 14 10.26 8.73 15.45
C GLY A 14 10.50 8.66 13.94
N ALA A 15 11.77 8.59 13.54
CA ALA A 15 12.21 8.62 12.13
C ALA A 15 11.73 7.45 11.26
N ALA A 16 11.14 6.42 11.86
CA ALA A 16 10.66 5.24 11.16
C ALA A 16 9.14 5.20 10.98
N CYS A 17 8.40 6.20 11.45
CA CYS A 17 6.93 6.23 11.41
C CYS A 17 6.33 6.79 10.10
N GLY A 18 7.14 7.00 9.07
CA GLY A 18 6.68 7.48 7.77
C GLY A 18 6.38 8.98 7.73
N ALA A 19 5.64 9.39 6.74
CA ALA A 19 5.29 10.78 6.54
C ALA A 19 4.30 11.29 7.60
N CYS A 20 4.45 12.57 7.94
CA CYS A 20 3.59 13.27 8.87
C CYS A 20 3.12 14.57 8.22
N GLY A 21 2.00 14.50 7.52
CA GLY A 21 1.33 15.64 6.91
C GLY A 21 0.12 16.09 7.75
N ILE A 22 -0.99 16.37 7.09
CA ILE A 22 -2.30 16.67 7.73
C ILE A 22 -2.81 15.42 8.47
N VAL A 23 -2.51 14.23 7.93
CA VAL A 23 -2.70 12.94 8.60
C VAL A 23 -1.36 12.20 8.72
N LYS A 24 -1.29 11.24 9.66
CA LYS A 24 -0.08 10.46 9.89
C LYS A 24 -0.15 9.17 9.08
N GLU A 25 0.81 8.98 8.18
CA GLU A 25 0.91 7.80 7.32
C GLU A 25 0.80 6.50 8.11
N SER A 26 1.66 6.29 9.11
CA SER A 26 1.72 5.05 9.88
C SER A 26 0.42 4.67 10.64
N ILE A 27 -0.50 5.61 10.79
CA ILE A 27 -1.82 5.35 11.39
C ILE A 27 -2.80 4.94 10.31
N GLU A 28 -2.87 5.72 9.22
CA GLU A 28 -3.91 5.54 8.21
C GLU A 28 -3.61 4.35 7.28
N ASP A 29 -2.33 4.13 6.92
CA ASP A 29 -1.91 2.96 6.14
C ASP A 29 -2.27 1.64 6.85
N ARG A 30 -2.13 1.59 8.19
CA ARG A 30 -2.50 0.41 9.00
C ARG A 30 -4.01 0.17 9.03
N LYS A 31 -4.82 1.24 9.11
CA LYS A 31 -6.28 1.11 9.02
C LYS A 31 -6.69 0.54 7.67
N ILE A 32 -6.13 1.09 6.59
CA ILE A 32 -6.40 0.64 5.22
C ILE A 32 -5.92 -0.81 5.05
N ALA A 33 -4.67 -1.13 5.42
CA ALA A 33 -4.11 -2.46 5.27
C ALA A 33 -4.90 -3.54 6.03
N ASN A 34 -5.29 -3.26 7.28
CA ASN A 34 -6.07 -4.21 8.07
C ASN A 34 -7.45 -4.46 7.43
N GLU A 35 -8.08 -3.45 6.88
CA GLU A 35 -9.38 -3.58 6.23
C GLU A 35 -9.27 -4.32 4.88
N VAL A 36 -8.22 -4.07 4.08
CA VAL A 36 -7.94 -4.84 2.85
C VAL A 36 -7.76 -6.32 3.19
N ILE A 37 -7.00 -6.63 4.25
CA ILE A 37 -6.80 -8.01 4.74
C ILE A 37 -8.15 -8.65 5.09
N ARG A 38 -9.01 -7.93 5.83
CA ARG A 38 -10.33 -8.42 6.22
C ARG A 38 -11.18 -8.76 4.99
N ILE A 39 -11.31 -7.81 4.06
CA ILE A 39 -12.12 -7.96 2.85
C ILE A 39 -11.65 -9.17 2.01
N LEU A 40 -10.34 -9.27 1.76
CA LEU A 40 -9.81 -10.36 0.93
C LEU A 40 -9.95 -11.73 1.61
N LYS A 41 -9.84 -11.81 2.94
CA LYS A 41 -10.12 -13.06 3.69
C LYS A 41 -11.57 -13.47 3.58
N GLU A 42 -12.51 -12.54 3.71
CA GLU A 42 -13.95 -12.80 3.56
C GLU A 42 -14.31 -13.27 2.15
N ARG A 43 -13.53 -12.86 1.12
CA ARG A 43 -13.64 -13.36 -0.25
C ARG A 43 -12.98 -14.73 -0.48
N GLY A 44 -12.48 -15.38 0.57
CA GLY A 44 -11.87 -16.71 0.50
C GLY A 44 -10.42 -16.73 0.04
N HIS A 45 -9.70 -15.59 0.07
CA HIS A 45 -8.27 -15.56 -0.21
C HIS A 45 -7.45 -15.90 1.04
N THR A 46 -6.28 -16.53 0.85
CA THR A 46 -5.30 -16.71 1.92
C THR A 46 -4.46 -15.45 2.04
N VAL A 47 -4.60 -14.72 3.14
CA VAL A 47 -3.91 -13.45 3.34
C VAL A 47 -3.05 -13.49 4.60
N TYR A 48 -1.75 -13.20 4.44
CA TYR A 48 -0.78 -13.08 5.52
C TYR A 48 -0.52 -11.61 5.84
N LYS A 49 -0.71 -11.24 7.10
CA LYS A 49 -0.36 -9.89 7.58
C LYS A 49 1.14 -9.82 7.87
N CYS A 50 1.87 -9.05 7.08
CA CYS A 50 3.32 -8.91 7.17
C CYS A 50 3.79 -7.59 7.76
N THR A 51 2.89 -6.73 8.25
CA THR A 51 3.24 -5.51 9.00
C THR A 51 4.12 -5.86 10.19
N CYS A 52 5.20 -5.11 10.37
CA CYS A 52 6.16 -5.27 11.45
C CYS A 52 6.45 -3.94 12.14
N GLU A 53 6.92 -4.01 13.38
CA GLU A 53 7.56 -2.90 14.07
C GLU A 53 9.08 -3.03 13.96
N GLY A 54 9.80 -1.92 14.00
CA GLY A 54 11.26 -1.89 13.93
C GLY A 54 11.85 -0.72 14.71
N ASP A 55 13.11 -0.85 15.09
CA ASP A 55 13.83 0.17 15.86
C ASP A 55 14.39 1.27 14.95
N SER A 56 14.38 1.03 13.65
CA SER A 56 14.75 1.98 12.60
C SER A 56 13.99 1.65 11.30
N ALA A 57 14.01 2.56 10.32
CA ALA A 57 13.44 2.32 9.00
C ALA A 57 14.07 1.07 8.33
N ARG A 58 15.39 0.93 8.42
CA ARG A 58 16.12 -0.23 7.86
C ARG A 58 15.74 -1.54 8.55
N ASP A 59 15.61 -1.53 9.87
CA ASP A 59 15.21 -2.71 10.64
C ASP A 59 13.77 -3.11 10.31
N ASN A 60 12.86 -2.13 10.25
CA ASN A 60 11.48 -2.36 9.86
C ASN A 60 11.37 -3.01 8.48
N LEU A 61 12.05 -2.45 7.46
CA LEU A 61 12.07 -2.98 6.10
C LEU A 61 12.61 -4.43 6.05
N LYS A 62 13.70 -4.72 6.77
CA LYS A 62 14.26 -6.08 6.86
C LYS A 62 13.27 -7.06 7.48
N LYS A 63 12.62 -6.67 8.59
CA LYS A 63 11.62 -7.51 9.27
C LYS A 63 10.42 -7.79 8.37
N ILE A 64 9.92 -6.79 7.65
CA ILE A 64 8.82 -6.95 6.68
C ILE A 64 9.20 -7.95 5.59
N VAL A 65 10.32 -7.73 4.90
CA VAL A 65 10.77 -8.61 3.81
C VAL A 65 11.03 -10.04 4.31
N THR A 66 11.69 -10.18 5.46
CA THR A 66 11.91 -11.51 6.07
C THR A 66 10.59 -12.23 6.35
N LYS A 67 9.58 -11.49 6.81
CA LYS A 67 8.26 -12.07 7.09
C LYS A 67 7.51 -12.43 5.81
N CYS A 68 7.53 -11.56 4.79
CA CYS A 68 6.94 -11.83 3.47
C CYS A 68 7.54 -13.09 2.84
N ASN A 69 8.86 -13.20 2.84
CA ASN A 69 9.58 -14.32 2.20
C ASN A 69 9.43 -15.68 2.90
N LYS A 70 8.76 -15.73 4.07
CA LYS A 70 8.37 -17.00 4.71
C LYS A 70 7.16 -17.66 4.03
N HIS A 71 6.45 -16.94 3.18
CA HIS A 71 5.22 -17.41 2.54
C HIS A 71 5.43 -17.50 1.03
N GLU A 72 5.05 -18.62 0.44
CA GLU A 72 4.87 -18.73 -1.00
C GLU A 72 3.52 -18.11 -1.37
N VAL A 73 3.55 -16.94 -2.04
CA VAL A 73 2.37 -16.16 -2.39
C VAL A 73 2.36 -15.72 -3.85
N ASP A 74 1.19 -15.37 -4.35
CA ASP A 74 1.00 -14.86 -5.70
C ASP A 74 1.38 -13.37 -5.83
N LEU A 75 1.31 -12.63 -4.70
CA LEU A 75 1.50 -11.18 -4.68
C LEU A 75 1.91 -10.68 -3.29
N ASP A 76 2.88 -9.76 -3.26
CA ASP A 76 3.21 -8.93 -2.10
C ASP A 76 2.65 -7.51 -2.27
N VAL A 77 1.93 -7.00 -1.26
CA VAL A 77 1.29 -5.68 -1.28
C VAL A 77 1.74 -4.85 -0.11
N SER A 78 2.40 -3.73 -0.42
CA SER A 78 2.76 -2.68 0.56
C SER A 78 1.77 -1.52 0.46
N ILE A 79 1.26 -1.03 1.58
CA ILE A 79 0.30 0.09 1.62
C ILE A 79 0.95 1.26 2.34
N HIS A 80 0.96 2.40 1.65
CA HIS A 80 1.57 3.66 2.04
C HIS A 80 0.68 4.86 1.74
N LEU A 81 1.04 6.01 2.27
CA LEU A 81 0.57 7.33 1.88
C LEU A 81 1.76 8.16 1.40
N ASN A 82 1.58 8.87 0.30
CA ASN A 82 2.59 9.75 -0.24
C ASN A 82 2.70 11.07 0.54
N CYS A 83 3.81 11.77 0.39
CA CYS A 83 4.03 13.10 0.95
C CYS A 83 5.08 13.82 0.08
N TYR A 84 4.88 15.11 -0.20
CA TYR A 84 5.86 15.87 -0.98
C TYR A 84 5.89 17.37 -0.62
N ASN A 85 5.04 18.18 -1.20
CA ASN A 85 5.09 19.64 -1.11
C ASN A 85 3.72 20.29 -0.88
N SER A 86 2.77 19.55 -0.38
CA SER A 86 1.37 19.93 -0.14
C SER A 86 0.56 20.31 -1.39
N HIS A 87 1.18 20.32 -2.58
CA HIS A 87 0.52 20.57 -3.86
C HIS A 87 0.37 19.32 -4.71
N ALA A 88 1.30 18.37 -4.60
CA ALA A 88 1.18 17.08 -5.26
C ALA A 88 0.00 16.31 -4.68
N HIS A 89 -0.80 15.65 -5.54
CA HIS A 89 -2.02 14.96 -5.16
C HIS A 89 -2.27 13.71 -6.01
N GLY A 90 -3.16 12.85 -5.55
CA GLY A 90 -3.59 11.65 -6.25
C GLY A 90 -2.90 10.37 -5.78
N SER A 91 -3.19 9.28 -6.46
CA SER A 91 -2.69 7.93 -6.14
C SER A 91 -1.77 7.38 -7.22
N GLU A 92 -0.79 6.60 -6.82
CA GLU A 92 0.11 5.87 -7.71
C GLU A 92 0.46 4.49 -7.17
N VAL A 93 0.85 3.58 -8.05
CA VAL A 93 1.30 2.26 -7.64
C VAL A 93 2.70 1.99 -8.21
N LEU A 94 3.60 1.58 -7.33
CA LEU A 94 5.00 1.39 -7.65
C LEU A 94 5.28 -0.10 -7.84
N ILE A 95 6.05 -0.45 -8.87
CA ILE A 95 6.47 -1.82 -9.16
C ILE A 95 7.97 -1.87 -9.44
N TYR A 96 8.57 -3.05 -9.27
CA TYR A 96 10.02 -3.22 -9.44
C TYR A 96 10.49 -2.97 -10.88
N LYS A 97 9.79 -3.55 -11.89
CA LYS A 97 10.20 -3.46 -13.30
C LYS A 97 9.01 -3.47 -14.25
N LYS A 98 9.24 -3.03 -15.49
CA LYS A 98 8.21 -2.84 -16.53
C LYS A 98 7.41 -4.10 -16.86
N ASP A 99 8.04 -5.25 -16.81
CA ASP A 99 7.46 -6.58 -17.09
C ASP A 99 7.07 -7.36 -15.82
N SER A 100 6.95 -6.67 -14.67
CA SER A 100 6.49 -7.27 -13.42
C SER A 100 5.11 -7.91 -13.59
N LYS A 101 4.95 -9.13 -13.06
CA LYS A 101 3.65 -9.82 -12.98
C LYS A 101 2.62 -9.04 -12.15
N ALA A 102 3.06 -8.16 -11.23
CA ALA A 102 2.20 -7.29 -10.45
C ALA A 102 1.59 -6.13 -11.26
N LYS A 103 2.08 -5.85 -12.48
CA LYS A 103 1.70 -4.66 -13.27
C LYS A 103 0.21 -4.57 -13.59
N LYS A 104 -0.44 -5.70 -13.91
CA LYS A 104 -1.88 -5.72 -14.19
C LYS A 104 -2.67 -5.31 -12.96
N THR A 105 -2.34 -5.90 -11.81
CA THR A 105 -2.97 -5.57 -10.52
C THR A 105 -2.70 -4.11 -10.13
N ALA A 106 -1.47 -3.61 -10.33
CA ALA A 106 -1.13 -2.21 -10.08
C ALA A 106 -2.02 -1.24 -10.89
N LYS A 107 -2.23 -1.50 -12.19
CA LYS A 107 -3.13 -0.70 -13.04
C LYS A 107 -4.59 -0.75 -12.57
N ASN A 108 -5.06 -1.92 -12.16
CA ASN A 108 -6.41 -2.07 -11.64
C ASN A 108 -6.61 -1.25 -10.37
N ILE A 109 -5.63 -1.27 -9.45
CA ILE A 109 -5.68 -0.49 -8.21
C ILE A 109 -5.72 1.02 -8.52
N CYS A 110 -4.85 1.54 -9.41
CA CYS A 110 -4.89 2.93 -9.85
C CYS A 110 -6.29 3.30 -10.38
N SER A 111 -6.86 2.49 -11.27
CA SER A 111 -8.20 2.72 -11.82
C SER A 111 -9.29 2.73 -10.74
N LYS A 112 -9.21 1.85 -9.73
CA LYS A 112 -10.19 1.79 -8.64
C LYS A 112 -10.08 3.00 -7.69
N LEU A 113 -8.86 3.45 -7.39
CA LEU A 113 -8.66 4.67 -6.60
C LEU A 113 -9.11 5.91 -7.37
N HIS A 114 -8.82 5.97 -8.69
CA HIS A 114 -9.32 7.03 -9.56
C HIS A 114 -10.86 7.11 -9.56
N SER A 115 -11.54 5.98 -9.61
CA SER A 115 -13.02 5.96 -9.56
C SER A 115 -13.63 6.49 -8.26
N LEU A 116 -12.81 6.67 -7.21
CA LEU A 116 -13.20 7.32 -5.96
C LEU A 116 -12.96 8.84 -5.97
N GLY A 117 -12.32 9.38 -7.01
CA GLY A 117 -12.02 10.81 -7.17
C GLY A 117 -10.55 11.18 -7.05
N PHE A 118 -9.65 10.26 -6.67
CA PHE A 118 -8.22 10.56 -6.65
C PHE A 118 -7.65 10.71 -8.07
N THR A 119 -6.74 11.63 -8.26
CA THR A 119 -6.00 11.75 -9.53
C THR A 119 -5.18 10.50 -9.78
N ASP A 120 -5.36 9.87 -10.95
CA ASP A 120 -4.55 8.72 -11.37
C ASP A 120 -3.16 9.18 -11.86
N ARG A 121 -2.14 8.94 -11.04
CA ARG A 121 -0.74 9.20 -11.38
C ARG A 121 -0.08 8.01 -12.08
N GLY A 122 -0.80 6.90 -12.19
CA GLY A 122 -0.41 5.68 -12.90
C GLY A 122 0.59 4.80 -12.16
N VAL A 123 1.09 3.82 -12.90
CA VAL A 123 2.09 2.87 -12.40
C VAL A 123 3.49 3.39 -12.67
N LYS A 124 4.35 3.42 -11.64
CA LYS A 124 5.74 3.85 -11.72
C LYS A 124 6.70 2.67 -11.49
N ILE A 125 7.90 2.76 -12.06
CA ILE A 125 8.95 1.77 -11.86
C ILE A 125 9.93 2.32 -10.82
N ARG A 126 10.10 1.58 -9.72
CA ARG A 126 10.96 1.96 -8.60
C ARG A 126 11.78 0.74 -8.12
N PRO A 127 12.84 0.38 -8.84
CA PRO A 127 13.70 -0.75 -8.48
C PRO A 127 14.54 -0.52 -7.21
N ASP A 128 14.62 0.72 -6.77
CA ASP A 128 15.35 1.17 -5.59
C ASP A 128 14.61 0.91 -4.26
N LEU A 129 13.29 0.65 -4.33
CA LEU A 129 12.51 0.42 -3.11
C LEU A 129 12.75 -0.99 -2.54
N TYR A 130 13.15 -1.01 -1.26
CA TYR A 130 13.62 -2.24 -0.59
C TYR A 130 12.61 -3.39 -0.67
N VAL A 131 11.34 -3.14 -0.38
CA VAL A 131 10.30 -4.19 -0.42
C VAL A 131 10.04 -4.70 -1.84
N LEU A 132 10.12 -3.84 -2.86
CA LEU A 132 9.94 -4.25 -4.26
C LEU A 132 11.12 -5.07 -4.79
N HIS A 133 12.33 -4.81 -4.26
CA HIS A 133 13.56 -5.47 -4.69
C HIS A 133 13.78 -6.83 -4.02
N TRP A 134 13.47 -6.94 -2.71
CA TRP A 134 13.91 -8.06 -1.87
C TRP A 134 12.81 -9.05 -1.50
N THR A 135 11.55 -8.81 -1.88
CA THR A 135 10.52 -9.84 -1.77
C THR A 135 10.61 -10.85 -2.91
N ASN A 136 10.38 -12.13 -2.60
CA ASN A 136 10.49 -13.22 -3.55
C ASN A 136 9.33 -13.26 -4.55
N ALA A 137 8.13 -12.86 -4.11
CA ALA A 137 6.94 -12.82 -4.95
C ALA A 137 6.88 -11.51 -5.76
N PRO A 138 6.08 -11.45 -6.84
CA PRO A 138 5.77 -10.20 -7.50
C PRO A 138 5.22 -9.18 -6.51
N ALA A 139 5.84 -8.01 -6.41
CA ALA A 139 5.49 -7.00 -5.39
C ALA A 139 4.98 -5.71 -6.02
N LEU A 140 4.10 -5.03 -5.30
CA LEU A 140 3.67 -3.66 -5.56
C LEU A 140 3.57 -2.85 -4.28
N LEU A 141 3.78 -1.53 -4.39
CA LEU A 141 3.62 -0.57 -3.31
C LEU A 141 2.60 0.48 -3.76
N ILE A 142 1.59 0.68 -2.93
CA ILE A 142 0.48 1.60 -3.20
C ILE A 142 0.73 2.88 -2.41
N GLU A 143 0.93 3.98 -3.11
CA GLU A 143 0.83 5.34 -2.56
C GLU A 143 -0.63 5.78 -2.73
N THR A 144 -1.40 5.60 -1.67
CA THR A 144 -2.87 5.68 -1.74
C THR A 144 -3.36 7.09 -2.04
N PHE A 145 -2.76 8.09 -1.40
CA PHE A 145 -2.99 9.53 -1.59
C PHE A 145 -1.89 10.33 -0.89
N PHE A 146 -1.82 11.65 -1.10
CA PHE A 146 -0.83 12.51 -0.43
C PHE A 146 -1.33 12.97 0.94
N CYS A 147 -0.66 12.54 2.01
CA CYS A 147 -1.04 12.82 3.39
C CYS A 147 -0.86 14.30 3.80
N ASP A 148 -0.13 15.08 3.01
CA ASP A 148 0.11 16.52 3.19
C ASP A 148 -0.71 17.41 2.23
N ASN A 149 -1.47 16.81 1.30
CA ASN A 149 -2.32 17.56 0.39
C ASN A 149 -3.74 17.74 0.97
N PRO A 150 -4.27 18.99 1.08
CA PRO A 150 -5.58 19.23 1.66
C PRO A 150 -6.76 18.60 0.90
N GLU A 151 -6.69 18.57 -0.45
CA GLU A 151 -7.77 18.02 -1.28
C GLU A 151 -7.85 16.50 -1.12
N ASP A 152 -6.72 15.80 -1.23
CA ASP A 152 -6.62 14.35 -1.03
C ASP A 152 -7.09 13.96 0.38
N VAL A 153 -6.66 14.70 1.41
CA VAL A 153 -7.05 14.39 2.80
C VAL A 153 -8.54 14.68 3.06
N THR A 154 -9.10 15.71 2.44
CA THR A 154 -10.54 16.00 2.52
C THR A 154 -11.33 14.86 1.89
N LEU A 155 -10.99 14.46 0.68
CA LEU A 155 -11.60 13.33 -0.01
C LEU A 155 -11.49 12.03 0.80
N TYR A 156 -10.30 11.76 1.36
CA TYR A 156 -10.07 10.61 2.24
C TYR A 156 -11.00 10.62 3.46
N LYS A 157 -11.18 11.77 4.12
CA LYS A 157 -12.07 11.90 5.29
C LYS A 157 -13.54 11.70 4.94
N GLU A 158 -13.97 12.18 3.78
CA GLU A 158 -15.35 11.99 3.28
C GLU A 158 -15.64 10.53 2.91
N LEU A 159 -14.71 9.86 2.25
CA LEU A 159 -14.84 8.46 1.85
C LEU A 159 -14.70 7.49 3.03
N GLY A 160 -13.76 7.78 3.92
CA GLY A 160 -13.32 6.92 5.00
C GLY A 160 -12.43 5.76 4.51
N TYR A 161 -11.57 5.28 5.39
CA TYR A 161 -10.59 4.22 5.07
C TYR A 161 -11.21 2.92 4.52
N LYS A 162 -12.47 2.61 4.87
CA LYS A 162 -13.16 1.39 4.40
C LYS A 162 -13.45 1.41 2.90
N LYS A 163 -13.90 2.54 2.35
CA LYS A 163 -14.11 2.68 0.90
C LYS A 163 -12.80 2.59 0.12
N ILE A 164 -11.75 3.20 0.64
CA ILE A 164 -10.40 3.11 0.09
C ILE A 164 -9.92 1.65 0.07
N ALA A 165 -10.04 0.96 1.19
CA ALA A 165 -9.66 -0.45 1.31
C ALA A 165 -10.46 -1.35 0.36
N LEU A 166 -11.75 -1.09 0.20
CA LEU A 166 -12.60 -1.82 -0.76
C LEU A 166 -12.13 -1.61 -2.20
N ALA A 167 -11.78 -0.38 -2.58
CA ALA A 167 -11.25 -0.08 -3.91
C ALA A 167 -9.93 -0.83 -4.16
N ILE A 168 -9.00 -0.82 -3.19
CA ILE A 168 -7.73 -1.57 -3.27
C ILE A 168 -8.00 -3.07 -3.38
N ALA A 169 -8.87 -3.63 -2.54
CA ALA A 169 -9.24 -5.05 -2.59
C ALA A 169 -9.85 -5.44 -3.95
N ASN A 170 -10.72 -4.58 -4.53
CA ASN A 170 -11.29 -4.77 -5.86
C ASN A 170 -10.24 -4.71 -6.99
N GLY A 171 -9.19 -3.90 -6.81
CA GLY A 171 -8.06 -3.84 -7.73
C GLY A 171 -7.18 -5.08 -7.67
N ILE A 172 -7.02 -5.69 -6.48
CA ILE A 172 -6.26 -6.92 -6.26
C ILE A 172 -7.04 -8.13 -6.76
N ALA A 173 -8.27 -8.30 -6.27
CA ALA A 173 -9.15 -9.42 -6.59
C ALA A 173 -10.61 -8.92 -6.58
N PRO A 174 -11.22 -8.69 -7.76
CA PRO A 174 -12.61 -8.28 -7.85
C PRO A 174 -13.55 -9.27 -7.16
N GLU A 175 -14.65 -8.76 -6.64
CA GLU A 175 -15.75 -9.60 -6.17
C GLU A 175 -16.31 -10.39 -7.38
N LYS A 176 -16.59 -11.67 -7.16
CA LYS A 176 -17.15 -12.55 -8.21
C LYS A 176 -18.61 -12.27 -8.45
#